data_cdf7dc7b2d743d5a78610d4f85ef2597
#
_entry.id   cdf7dc7b2d743d5a78610d4f85ef2597
#
_cell.length_a   1.000
_cell.length_b   1.000
_cell.length_c   1.000
_cell.angle_alpha   90.00
_cell.angle_beta   90.00
_cell.angle_gamma   90.00
#
_symmetry.space_group_name_H-M   'P 1'
#
loop_
_entity.id
_entity.type
_entity.pdbx_description
1 polymer ?
#
loop_
_entity_poly.entity_id
_entity_poly.type
_entity_poly.pdbx_seq_one_letter_code
_entity_poly.pdbx_strand_id
1 'polypeptide(L)'
;MNSLRAGAIVLAFRQEEYIAYCLRTLAPCVEAIVVLLSDLPFIAYNSQARQQFTVSDGTRDILQALDRELANLTIIEGVWDSEPEARNAGLRHLRSLGARVCMCVDADEIYPEPALDRLRAEIEAADSPGTVYFARYVTCYKRFDYIVQADHRLAVAVHLNEHTAFDRRPRRPTGVRRDLPDDIYFWHMGYVLSDERMWEKINTFGHAREIVPGWFQEKWLNWTPETRNLFRKHPISRWPHAIRIDPLTLPKILHSHPYFPGELGKMTAAS
;
A
#
# COMPACT_ATOMS: atom_id res chain seq x y z
N MET A 1 -7.89 5.30 -31.15
CA MET A 1 -8.28 4.40 -30.04
C MET A 1 -8.38 5.26 -28.80
N ASN A 2 -9.56 5.32 -28.16
CA ASN A 2 -9.67 6.02 -26.87
C ASN A 2 -8.82 5.26 -25.86
N SER A 3 -7.76 5.88 -25.35
CA SER A 3 -6.95 5.30 -24.29
C SER A 3 -7.84 5.00 -23.09
N LEU A 4 -7.63 3.86 -22.46
CA LEU A 4 -8.34 3.48 -21.25
C LEU A 4 -8.00 4.50 -20.15
N ARG A 5 -8.96 5.35 -19.78
CA ARG A 5 -8.75 6.31 -18.69
C ARG A 5 -8.62 5.56 -17.36
N ALA A 6 -7.40 5.50 -16.83
CA ALA A 6 -7.10 4.87 -15.56
C ALA A 6 -6.99 5.91 -14.45
N GLY A 7 -7.57 5.62 -13.30
CA GLY A 7 -7.36 6.38 -12.08
C GLY A 7 -6.90 5.48 -10.95
N ALA A 8 -6.28 6.05 -9.92
CA ALA A 8 -5.87 5.34 -8.71
C ALA A 8 -6.58 5.91 -7.48
N ILE A 9 -7.00 5.03 -6.58
CA ILE A 9 -7.46 5.37 -5.24
C ILE A 9 -6.38 4.96 -4.25
N VAL A 10 -5.90 5.90 -3.45
CA VAL A 10 -4.87 5.69 -2.44
C VAL A 10 -5.43 6.05 -1.07
N LEU A 11 -5.38 5.13 -0.11
CA LEU A 11 -5.74 5.43 1.28
C LEU A 11 -4.54 5.96 2.04
N ALA A 12 -4.72 7.05 2.76
CA ALA A 12 -3.66 7.69 3.54
C ALA A 12 -4.13 7.96 4.98
N PHE A 13 -3.54 7.22 5.91
CA PHE A 13 -3.61 7.44 7.34
C PHE A 13 -2.24 7.16 7.94
N ARG A 14 -1.54 8.22 8.41
CA ARG A 14 -0.18 8.10 9.00
C ARG A 14 0.80 7.36 8.06
N GLN A 15 1.05 7.94 6.88
CA GLN A 15 1.82 7.31 5.80
C GLN A 15 3.02 8.17 5.35
N GLU A 16 3.57 8.98 6.24
CA GLU A 16 4.67 9.91 5.94
C GLU A 16 5.89 9.22 5.32
N GLU A 17 6.16 7.95 5.70
CA GLU A 17 7.33 7.24 5.21
C GLU A 17 7.25 6.89 3.72
N TYR A 18 6.08 6.54 3.20
CA TYR A 18 5.99 5.94 1.86
C TYR A 18 5.08 6.67 0.89
N ILE A 19 4.16 7.52 1.35
CA ILE A 19 3.15 8.14 0.49
C ILE A 19 3.77 8.87 -0.72
N ALA A 20 4.88 9.58 -0.54
CA ALA A 20 5.54 10.31 -1.62
C ALA A 20 6.10 9.36 -2.69
N TYR A 21 6.70 8.27 -2.27
CA TYR A 21 7.26 7.26 -3.17
C TYR A 21 6.13 6.54 -3.94
N CYS A 22 5.06 6.17 -3.24
CA CYS A 22 3.87 5.57 -3.85
C CYS A 22 3.30 6.46 -4.96
N LEU A 23 2.97 7.71 -4.63
CA LEU A 23 2.30 8.61 -5.57
C LEU A 23 3.18 8.96 -6.78
N ARG A 24 4.50 9.12 -6.59
CA ARG A 24 5.42 9.37 -7.70
C ARG A 24 5.58 8.18 -8.65
N THR A 25 5.38 6.94 -8.18
CA THR A 25 5.37 5.78 -9.10
C THR A 25 4.07 5.67 -9.88
N LEU A 26 2.96 6.13 -9.33
CA LEU A 26 1.64 6.08 -9.98
C LEU A 26 1.42 7.24 -10.98
N ALA A 27 1.91 8.44 -10.64
CA ALA A 27 1.59 9.66 -11.37
C ALA A 27 1.85 9.61 -12.88
N PRO A 28 2.93 8.99 -13.39
CA PRO A 28 3.14 8.87 -14.83
C PRO A 28 2.24 7.84 -15.51
N CYS A 29 1.57 6.97 -14.76
CA CYS A 29 0.87 5.79 -15.29
C CYS A 29 -0.66 5.90 -15.26
N VAL A 30 -1.22 6.90 -14.56
CA VAL A 30 -2.66 7.12 -14.42
C VAL A 30 -3.03 8.57 -14.71
N GLU A 31 -4.24 8.78 -15.23
CA GLU A 31 -4.76 10.12 -15.56
C GLU A 31 -5.27 10.88 -14.33
N ALA A 32 -5.56 10.17 -13.22
CA ALA A 32 -6.00 10.77 -11.96
C ALA A 32 -5.58 9.92 -10.77
N ILE A 33 -5.10 10.57 -9.70
CA ILE A 33 -4.85 9.96 -8.40
C ILE A 33 -5.76 10.62 -7.39
N VAL A 34 -6.54 9.82 -6.67
CA VAL A 34 -7.42 10.29 -5.60
C VAL A 34 -6.92 9.74 -4.27
N VAL A 35 -6.37 10.60 -3.45
CA VAL A 35 -5.93 10.26 -2.10
C VAL A 35 -7.07 10.52 -1.11
N LEU A 36 -7.46 9.51 -0.35
CA LEU A 36 -8.42 9.59 0.74
C LEU A 36 -7.62 9.80 2.03
N LEU A 37 -7.49 11.04 2.47
CA LEU A 37 -6.72 11.41 3.66
C LEU A 37 -7.63 11.43 4.89
N SER A 38 -7.27 10.65 5.90
CA SER A 38 -7.91 10.70 7.21
C SER A 38 -6.87 10.90 8.31
N ASP A 39 -7.17 11.76 9.27
CA ASP A 39 -6.38 11.90 10.51
C ASP A 39 -6.81 10.89 11.59
N LEU A 40 -7.84 10.10 11.31
CA LEU A 40 -8.38 9.12 12.23
C LEU A 40 -8.42 7.71 11.60
N PRO A 41 -8.12 6.66 12.38
CA PRO A 41 -8.26 5.29 11.90
C PRO A 41 -9.74 4.92 11.70
N PHE A 42 -10.00 3.89 10.92
CA PHE A 42 -11.36 3.40 10.70
C PHE A 42 -12.00 2.85 11.99
N ILE A 43 -13.18 3.34 12.37
CA ILE A 43 -13.91 2.89 13.57
C ILE A 43 -14.24 1.39 13.49
N ALA A 44 -14.58 0.89 12.31
CA ALA A 44 -14.95 -0.50 12.11
C ALA A 44 -13.91 -1.49 12.63
N TYR A 45 -12.63 -1.08 12.66
CA TYR A 45 -11.53 -1.95 13.08
C TYR A 45 -11.13 -1.75 14.54
N ASN A 46 -11.08 -0.51 15.02
CA ASN A 46 -10.72 -0.22 16.41
C ASN A 46 -11.27 1.14 16.85
N SER A 47 -12.45 1.16 17.46
CA SER A 47 -13.07 2.40 17.95
C SER A 47 -12.25 3.10 19.06
N GLN A 48 -11.44 2.35 19.82
CA GLN A 48 -10.59 2.91 20.88
C GLN A 48 -9.35 3.63 20.31
N ALA A 49 -8.87 3.21 19.14
CA ALA A 49 -7.71 3.83 18.51
C ALA A 49 -7.95 5.30 18.15
N ARG A 50 -9.19 5.72 17.87
CA ARG A 50 -9.52 7.13 17.59
C ARG A 50 -9.23 8.06 18.78
N GLN A 51 -9.24 7.55 20.00
CA GLN A 51 -8.95 8.34 21.19
C GLN A 51 -7.43 8.51 21.44
N GLN A 52 -6.58 7.68 20.82
CA GLN A 52 -5.14 7.65 21.05
C GLN A 52 -4.33 8.57 20.13
N PHE A 53 -4.86 8.94 18.97
CA PHE A 53 -4.15 9.69 17.93
C PHE A 53 -4.77 11.07 17.75
N THR A 54 -4.36 12.02 18.57
CA THR A 54 -4.78 13.43 18.48
C THR A 54 -3.80 14.29 17.66
N VAL A 55 -2.62 13.77 17.34
CA VAL A 55 -1.58 14.49 16.61
C VAL A 55 -1.37 13.82 15.27
N SER A 56 -1.52 14.60 14.19
CA SER A 56 -1.17 14.18 12.83
C SER A 56 0.34 13.92 12.73
N ASP A 57 0.74 13.01 11.85
CA ASP A 57 2.12 12.86 11.40
C ASP A 57 2.40 13.83 10.21
N GLY A 58 3.56 13.68 9.54
CA GLY A 58 3.92 14.49 8.37
C GLY A 58 3.14 14.20 7.08
N THR A 59 2.20 13.25 7.06
CA THR A 59 1.49 12.82 5.85
C THR A 59 0.78 13.97 5.14
N ARG A 60 0.10 14.84 5.89
CA ARG A 60 -0.63 15.99 5.34
C ARG A 60 0.30 16.97 4.65
N ASP A 61 1.41 17.35 5.28
CA ASP A 61 2.37 18.31 4.74
C ASP A 61 3.02 17.77 3.46
N ILE A 62 3.35 16.47 3.46
CA ILE A 62 3.88 15.78 2.27
C ILE A 62 2.85 15.82 1.12
N LEU A 63 1.59 15.53 1.41
CA LEU A 63 0.52 15.57 0.39
C LEU A 63 0.30 16.97 -0.17
N GLN A 64 0.35 18.01 0.67
CA GLN A 64 0.28 19.40 0.21
C GLN A 64 1.46 19.81 -0.68
N ALA A 65 2.63 19.25 -0.42
CA ALA A 65 3.80 19.47 -1.29
C ALA A 65 3.61 18.76 -2.63
N LEU A 66 3.12 17.51 -2.61
CA LEU A 66 2.87 16.70 -3.81
C LEU A 66 1.72 17.24 -4.66
N ASP A 67 0.71 17.86 -4.09
CA ASP A 67 -0.38 18.51 -4.81
C ASP A 67 0.11 19.66 -5.73
N ARG A 68 1.19 20.30 -5.33
CA ARG A 68 1.87 21.31 -6.17
C ARG A 68 2.80 20.71 -7.23
N GLU A 69 3.25 19.47 -7.02
CA GLU A 69 4.19 18.76 -7.90
C GLU A 69 3.42 17.92 -8.97
N LEU A 70 2.33 17.27 -8.57
CA LEU A 70 1.62 16.28 -9.38
C LEU A 70 0.30 16.84 -9.90
N ALA A 71 0.26 17.17 -11.19
CA ALA A 71 -0.93 17.80 -11.80
C ALA A 71 -2.20 16.94 -11.82
N ASN A 72 -2.06 15.62 -11.62
CA ASN A 72 -3.17 14.65 -11.62
C ASN A 72 -3.56 14.17 -10.21
N LEU A 73 -3.10 14.83 -9.16
CA LEU A 73 -3.43 14.51 -7.77
C LEU A 73 -4.68 15.27 -7.31
N THR A 74 -5.56 14.57 -6.60
CA THR A 74 -6.69 15.12 -5.86
C THR A 74 -6.68 14.56 -4.45
N ILE A 75 -6.74 15.41 -3.43
CA ILE A 75 -6.81 15.02 -2.03
C ILE A 75 -8.24 15.22 -1.54
N ILE A 76 -8.87 14.15 -1.06
CA ILE A 76 -10.17 14.19 -0.41
C ILE A 76 -9.97 13.91 1.07
N GLU A 77 -10.16 14.92 1.89
CA GLU A 77 -10.09 14.80 3.33
C GLU A 77 -11.43 14.33 3.89
N GLY A 78 -11.38 13.42 4.86
CA GLY A 78 -12.60 12.93 5.47
C GLY A 78 -12.36 12.00 6.66
N VAL A 79 -13.47 11.67 7.29
CA VAL A 79 -13.51 10.64 8.34
C VAL A 79 -14.49 9.57 7.87
N TRP A 80 -13.98 8.38 7.67
CA TRP A 80 -14.76 7.23 7.23
C TRP A 80 -14.81 6.18 8.32
N ASP A 81 -15.91 5.47 8.43
CA ASP A 81 -16.05 4.40 9.41
C ASP A 81 -15.33 3.11 8.98
N SER A 82 -15.15 2.93 7.67
CA SER A 82 -14.52 1.76 7.12
C SER A 82 -13.70 2.07 5.86
N GLU A 83 -12.77 1.17 5.55
CA GLU A 83 -11.99 1.22 4.31
C GLU A 83 -12.86 1.15 3.04
N PRO A 84 -13.88 0.26 2.93
CA PRO A 84 -14.80 0.26 1.79
C PRO A 84 -15.52 1.60 1.59
N GLU A 85 -15.91 2.27 2.66
CA GLU A 85 -16.56 3.59 2.57
C GLU A 85 -15.62 4.64 1.98
N ALA A 86 -14.38 4.73 2.48
CA ALA A 86 -13.37 5.62 1.94
C ALA A 86 -13.10 5.31 0.46
N ARG A 87 -12.86 4.04 0.10
CA ARG A 87 -12.62 3.64 -1.29
C ARG A 87 -13.80 3.95 -2.20
N ASN A 88 -15.04 3.78 -1.74
CA ASN A 88 -16.23 4.15 -2.50
C ASN A 88 -16.35 5.69 -2.69
N ALA A 89 -15.86 6.50 -1.76
CA ALA A 89 -15.79 7.95 -1.96
C ALA A 89 -14.82 8.29 -3.10
N GLY A 90 -13.64 7.70 -3.11
CA GLY A 90 -12.67 7.82 -4.20
C GLY A 90 -13.21 7.30 -5.53
N LEU A 91 -13.93 6.17 -5.51
CA LEU A 91 -14.53 5.58 -6.71
C LEU A 91 -15.58 6.49 -7.35
N ARG A 92 -16.43 7.15 -6.54
CA ARG A 92 -17.38 8.14 -7.04
C ARG A 92 -16.67 9.30 -7.72
N HIS A 93 -15.57 9.78 -7.14
CA HIS A 93 -14.78 10.86 -7.74
C HIS A 93 -14.13 10.42 -9.06
N LEU A 94 -13.48 9.26 -9.12
CA LEU A 94 -12.90 8.74 -10.36
C LEU A 94 -13.94 8.57 -11.47
N ARG A 95 -15.15 8.09 -11.12
CA ARG A 95 -16.27 8.00 -12.09
C ARG A 95 -16.68 9.35 -12.64
N SER A 96 -16.73 10.39 -11.82
CA SER A 96 -17.06 11.76 -12.28
C SER A 96 -16.02 12.32 -13.26
N LEU A 97 -14.78 11.82 -13.20
CA LEU A 97 -13.70 12.14 -14.14
C LEU A 97 -13.72 11.24 -15.39
N GLY A 98 -14.66 10.29 -15.48
CA GLY A 98 -14.79 9.38 -16.61
C GLY A 98 -13.75 8.24 -16.62
N ALA A 99 -13.19 7.88 -15.46
CA ALA A 99 -12.30 6.74 -15.38
C ALA A 99 -13.02 5.44 -15.75
N ARG A 100 -12.35 4.58 -16.51
CA ARG A 100 -12.80 3.24 -16.88
C ARG A 100 -12.07 2.15 -16.09
N VAL A 101 -10.93 2.47 -15.51
CA VAL A 101 -10.13 1.59 -14.67
C VAL A 101 -9.84 2.30 -13.36
N CYS A 102 -9.97 1.57 -12.27
CA CYS A 102 -9.59 2.03 -10.94
C CYS A 102 -8.48 1.12 -10.38
N MET A 103 -7.32 1.68 -10.12
CA MET A 103 -6.29 1.02 -9.32
C MET A 103 -6.62 1.15 -7.83
N CYS A 104 -6.47 0.04 -7.10
CA CYS A 104 -6.71 -0.07 -5.66
C CYS A 104 -5.36 -0.12 -4.94
N VAL A 105 -4.92 0.97 -4.37
CA VAL A 105 -3.56 1.14 -3.86
C VAL A 105 -3.57 1.46 -2.37
N ASP A 106 -2.60 0.93 -1.62
CA ASP A 106 -2.27 1.37 -0.27
C ASP A 106 -1.01 2.24 -0.32
N ALA A 107 -0.92 3.25 0.55
CA ALA A 107 0.13 4.26 0.46
C ALA A 107 1.56 3.74 0.69
N ASP A 108 1.69 2.53 1.22
CA ASP A 108 2.96 1.82 1.43
C ASP A 108 3.29 0.81 0.32
N GLU A 109 2.66 0.96 -0.86
CA GLU A 109 2.91 0.14 -2.05
C GLU A 109 3.67 0.90 -3.12
N ILE A 110 4.69 0.25 -3.68
CA ILE A 110 5.54 0.82 -4.72
C ILE A 110 5.43 -0.06 -5.97
N TYR A 111 5.00 0.56 -7.05
CA TYR A 111 4.77 -0.10 -8.32
C TYR A 111 5.94 0.15 -9.26
N PRO A 112 6.71 -0.89 -9.66
CA PRO A 112 7.72 -0.72 -10.70
C PRO A 112 7.09 -0.31 -12.03
N GLU A 113 7.69 0.67 -12.72
CA GLU A 113 7.19 1.15 -14.02
C GLU A 113 6.91 0.01 -15.03
N PRO A 114 7.82 -0.97 -15.25
CA PRO A 114 7.53 -2.06 -16.16
C PRO A 114 6.31 -2.92 -15.76
N ALA A 115 6.03 -3.05 -14.46
CA ALA A 115 4.86 -3.79 -13.98
C ALA A 115 3.57 -3.01 -14.24
N LEU A 116 3.59 -1.67 -14.13
CA LEU A 116 2.45 -0.81 -14.44
C LEU A 116 2.12 -0.82 -15.93
N ASP A 117 3.13 -0.72 -16.79
CA ASP A 117 2.94 -0.78 -18.25
C ASP A 117 2.32 -2.11 -18.68
N ARG A 118 2.81 -3.22 -18.11
CA ARG A 118 2.26 -4.54 -18.38
C ARG A 118 0.85 -4.72 -17.82
N LEU A 119 0.58 -4.23 -16.60
CA LEU A 119 -0.77 -4.21 -16.03
C LEU A 119 -1.74 -3.49 -16.95
N ARG A 120 -1.35 -2.31 -17.45
CA ARG A 120 -2.15 -1.54 -18.39
C ARG A 120 -2.43 -2.33 -19.67
N ALA A 121 -1.40 -2.92 -20.27
CA ALA A 121 -1.55 -3.74 -21.47
C ALA A 121 -2.50 -4.94 -21.26
N GLU A 122 -2.41 -5.63 -20.11
CA GLU A 122 -3.31 -6.73 -19.75
C GLU A 122 -4.78 -6.29 -19.63
N ILE A 123 -5.02 -5.11 -19.05
CA ILE A 123 -6.37 -4.57 -18.90
C ILE A 123 -6.93 -4.14 -20.26
N GLU A 124 -6.13 -3.46 -21.07
CA GLU A 124 -6.51 -3.01 -22.41
C GLU A 124 -6.81 -4.20 -23.34
N ALA A 125 -5.98 -5.24 -23.30
CA ALA A 125 -6.19 -6.44 -24.11
C ALA A 125 -7.45 -7.23 -23.72
N ALA A 126 -7.81 -7.22 -22.44
CA ALA A 126 -8.98 -7.93 -21.96
C ALA A 126 -10.29 -7.20 -22.28
N ASP A 127 -10.29 -5.87 -22.25
CA ASP A 127 -11.46 -4.96 -22.38
C ASP A 127 -12.75 -5.54 -21.75
N SER A 128 -12.66 -6.00 -20.51
CA SER A 128 -13.72 -6.74 -19.82
C SER A 128 -14.22 -5.99 -18.57
N PRO A 129 -15.23 -5.11 -18.71
CA PRO A 129 -15.81 -4.39 -17.58
C PRO A 129 -16.30 -5.33 -16.46
N GLY A 130 -16.02 -4.96 -15.20
CA GLY A 130 -16.33 -5.78 -14.03
C GLY A 130 -15.25 -6.81 -13.69
N THR A 131 -14.13 -6.84 -14.41
CA THR A 131 -13.00 -7.71 -14.06
C THR A 131 -12.11 -7.05 -13.01
N VAL A 132 -11.81 -7.80 -11.95
CA VAL A 132 -10.88 -7.42 -10.87
C VAL A 132 -9.55 -8.15 -11.07
N TYR A 133 -8.48 -7.42 -11.24
CA TYR A 133 -7.14 -7.93 -11.50
C TYR A 133 -6.36 -8.10 -10.21
N PHE A 134 -5.75 -9.28 -10.03
CA PHE A 134 -4.97 -9.64 -8.87
C PHE A 134 -3.52 -9.84 -9.26
N ALA A 135 -2.61 -9.09 -8.62
CA ALA A 135 -1.17 -9.21 -8.80
C ALA A 135 -0.50 -9.80 -7.55
N ARG A 136 0.69 -10.35 -7.75
CA ARG A 136 1.60 -10.71 -6.64
C ARG A 136 2.09 -9.45 -5.95
N TYR A 137 2.34 -9.55 -4.63
CA TYR A 137 3.08 -8.52 -3.92
C TYR A 137 4.26 -9.13 -3.15
N VAL A 138 5.32 -8.35 -3.08
CA VAL A 138 6.56 -8.72 -2.39
C VAL A 138 6.69 -7.82 -1.18
N THR A 139 6.59 -8.38 0.02
CA THR A 139 6.65 -7.60 1.25
C THR A 139 8.08 -7.55 1.77
N CYS A 140 8.63 -6.35 1.90
CA CYS A 140 9.84 -6.12 2.68
C CYS A 140 9.54 -6.23 4.18
N TYR A 141 10.49 -6.77 4.96
CA TYR A 141 10.30 -7.01 6.39
C TYR A 141 11.48 -6.52 7.22
N LYS A 142 11.22 -5.63 8.16
CA LYS A 142 12.20 -4.98 9.04
C LYS A 142 13.22 -4.10 8.31
N ARG A 143 13.69 -4.55 7.14
CA ARG A 143 14.73 -3.89 6.36
C ARG A 143 14.47 -4.08 4.87
N PHE A 144 15.02 -3.21 4.05
CA PHE A 144 14.91 -3.30 2.59
C PHE A 144 15.63 -4.49 1.97
N ASP A 145 16.61 -5.08 2.65
CA ASP A 145 17.35 -6.25 2.18
C ASP A 145 16.74 -7.60 2.65
N TYR A 146 15.52 -7.58 3.22
CA TYR A 146 14.77 -8.79 3.58
C TYR A 146 13.34 -8.74 3.07
N ILE A 147 12.90 -9.82 2.44
CA ILE A 147 11.52 -10.02 2.01
C ILE A 147 10.92 -11.25 2.69
N VAL A 148 9.61 -11.24 2.90
CA VAL A 148 8.88 -12.43 3.28
C VAL A 148 8.36 -13.13 2.04
N GLN A 149 8.63 -14.44 1.98
CA GLN A 149 8.16 -15.28 0.91
C GLN A 149 6.70 -15.65 1.17
N ALA A 150 5.81 -15.03 0.44
CA ALA A 150 4.38 -15.34 0.49
C ALA A 150 3.82 -15.30 -0.94
N ASP A 151 3.12 -16.36 -1.31
CA ASP A 151 2.40 -16.43 -2.58
C ASP A 151 1.01 -15.79 -2.41
N HIS A 152 0.99 -14.50 -2.10
CA HIS A 152 -0.23 -13.75 -1.94
C HIS A 152 -0.47 -12.83 -3.14
N ARG A 153 -1.73 -12.75 -3.55
CA ARG A 153 -2.19 -11.84 -4.58
C ARG A 153 -3.26 -10.93 -4.01
N LEU A 154 -3.12 -9.64 -4.29
CA LEU A 154 -4.11 -8.63 -3.91
C LEU A 154 -4.77 -8.04 -5.15
N ALA A 155 -6.01 -7.56 -4.98
CA ALA A 155 -6.66 -6.77 -6.01
C ALA A 155 -5.88 -5.46 -6.22
N VAL A 156 -5.38 -5.25 -7.43
CA VAL A 156 -4.58 -4.07 -7.80
C VAL A 156 -5.34 -3.12 -8.72
N ALA A 157 -6.28 -3.65 -9.49
CA ALA A 157 -7.10 -2.83 -10.38
C ALA A 157 -8.46 -3.49 -10.62
N VAL A 158 -9.43 -2.68 -11.04
CA VAL A 158 -10.73 -3.14 -11.54
C VAL A 158 -11.09 -2.37 -12.80
N HIS A 159 -11.52 -3.07 -13.83
CA HIS A 159 -12.19 -2.46 -14.98
C HIS A 159 -13.63 -2.15 -14.59
N LEU A 160 -13.95 -0.87 -14.51
CA LEU A 160 -15.19 -0.38 -13.94
C LEU A 160 -16.42 -0.75 -14.78
N ASN A 161 -17.48 -1.10 -14.09
CA ASN A 161 -18.85 -1.13 -14.62
C ASN A 161 -19.79 -0.42 -13.62
N GLU A 162 -21.09 -0.36 -13.93
CA GLU A 162 -22.07 0.31 -13.09
C GLU A 162 -22.22 -0.34 -11.69
N HIS A 163 -21.93 -1.64 -11.57
CA HIS A 163 -22.07 -2.41 -10.33
C HIS A 163 -20.78 -2.47 -9.50
N THR A 164 -19.66 -1.91 -10.00
CA THR A 164 -18.39 -1.92 -9.27
C THR A 164 -18.52 -1.10 -7.99
N ALA A 165 -18.24 -1.73 -6.85
CA ALA A 165 -18.22 -1.11 -5.53
C ALA A 165 -17.28 -1.86 -4.59
N PHE A 166 -16.84 -1.22 -3.51
CA PHE A 166 -16.21 -1.89 -2.37
C PHE A 166 -17.30 -2.16 -1.35
N ASP A 167 -17.53 -3.43 -0.98
CA ASP A 167 -18.60 -3.81 -0.07
C ASP A 167 -18.09 -4.29 1.30
N ARG A 168 -17.82 -5.58 1.44
CA ARG A 168 -17.43 -6.19 2.73
C ARG A 168 -15.93 -6.43 2.87
N ARG A 169 -15.22 -6.48 1.77
CA ARG A 169 -13.78 -6.78 1.75
C ARG A 169 -13.01 -5.49 1.51
N PRO A 170 -12.19 -5.07 2.47
CA PRO A 170 -11.58 -3.75 2.46
C PRO A 170 -10.97 -3.35 1.12
N ARG A 171 -10.18 -4.21 0.53
CA ARG A 171 -9.44 -3.90 -0.70
C ARG A 171 -10.04 -4.48 -1.98
N ARG A 172 -10.98 -5.39 -1.86
CA ARG A 172 -11.50 -6.13 -3.02
C ARG A 172 -12.81 -5.52 -3.52
N PRO A 173 -12.83 -4.88 -4.68
CA PRO A 173 -14.08 -4.44 -5.30
C PRO A 173 -14.91 -5.63 -5.77
N THR A 174 -16.21 -5.40 -5.99
CA THR A 174 -17.10 -6.38 -6.63
C THR A 174 -16.66 -6.63 -8.07
N GLY A 175 -16.71 -7.89 -8.51
CA GLY A 175 -16.36 -8.25 -9.87
C GLY A 175 -15.78 -9.66 -10.01
N VAL A 176 -15.45 -10.01 -11.24
CA VAL A 176 -14.88 -11.31 -11.59
C VAL A 176 -13.35 -11.28 -11.42
N ARG A 177 -12.81 -12.22 -10.65
CA ARG A 177 -11.37 -12.31 -10.41
C ARG A 177 -10.61 -12.76 -11.66
N ARG A 178 -9.54 -12.06 -11.99
CA ARG A 178 -8.51 -12.46 -12.95
C ARG A 178 -7.14 -12.33 -12.30
N ASP A 179 -6.39 -13.42 -12.23
CA ASP A 179 -5.01 -13.40 -11.78
C ASP A 179 -4.09 -12.98 -12.91
N LEU A 180 -3.20 -12.05 -12.62
CA LEU A 180 -2.20 -11.55 -13.55
C LEU A 180 -0.97 -12.48 -13.59
N PRO A 181 -0.15 -12.45 -14.65
CA PRO A 181 1.14 -13.12 -14.69
C PRO A 181 2.04 -12.76 -13.49
N ASP A 182 2.93 -13.70 -13.10
CA ASP A 182 3.77 -13.57 -11.89
C ASP A 182 4.81 -12.45 -11.97
N ASP A 183 5.16 -12.03 -13.15
CA ASP A 183 6.08 -10.93 -13.41
C ASP A 183 5.41 -9.54 -13.36
N ILE A 184 4.08 -9.49 -13.16
CA ILE A 184 3.36 -8.28 -12.77
C ILE A 184 3.21 -8.32 -11.24
N TYR A 185 4.07 -7.60 -10.54
CA TYR A 185 4.07 -7.52 -9.08
C TYR A 185 4.39 -6.12 -8.59
N PHE A 186 4.08 -5.87 -7.33
CA PHE A 186 4.42 -4.63 -6.64
C PHE A 186 5.10 -4.92 -5.31
N TRP A 187 5.78 -3.89 -4.78
CA TRP A 187 6.46 -3.94 -3.51
C TRP A 187 5.55 -3.38 -2.41
N HIS A 188 5.49 -4.08 -1.28
CA HIS A 188 4.76 -3.65 -0.09
C HIS A 188 5.76 -3.37 1.03
N MET A 189 5.81 -2.10 1.46
CA MET A 189 6.80 -1.58 2.38
C MET A 189 6.28 -1.50 3.82
N GLY A 190 5.05 -1.86 4.06
CA GLY A 190 4.33 -1.67 5.32
C GLY A 190 4.92 -2.38 6.55
N TYR A 191 6.00 -3.14 6.39
CA TYR A 191 6.76 -3.76 7.48
C TYR A 191 8.25 -3.34 7.48
N VAL A 192 8.58 -2.20 6.87
CA VAL A 192 9.87 -1.52 7.03
C VAL A 192 9.59 -0.16 7.67
N LEU A 193 9.47 -0.17 8.98
CA LEU A 193 9.09 0.98 9.81
C LEU A 193 9.98 1.03 11.06
N SER A 194 10.03 2.17 11.74
CA SER A 194 10.60 2.23 13.09
C SER A 194 9.76 1.38 14.05
N ASP A 195 10.31 1.08 15.22
CA ASP A 195 9.60 0.29 16.22
C ASP A 195 8.35 1.03 16.72
N GLU A 196 8.43 2.35 16.91
CA GLU A 196 7.30 3.20 17.29
C GLU A 196 6.19 3.18 16.23
N ARG A 197 6.57 3.35 14.94
CA ARG A 197 5.60 3.36 13.84
C ARG A 197 4.95 1.99 13.63
N MET A 198 5.71 0.91 13.82
CA MET A 198 5.14 -0.43 13.78
C MET A 198 4.17 -0.66 14.92
N TRP A 199 4.50 -0.19 16.13
CA TRP A 199 3.59 -0.26 17.28
C TRP A 199 2.28 0.47 17.01
N GLU A 200 2.34 1.70 16.50
CA GLU A 200 1.16 2.45 16.07
C GLU A 200 0.34 1.69 15.01
N LYS A 201 1.00 1.21 13.96
CA LYS A 201 0.34 0.49 12.85
C LYS A 201 -0.44 -0.72 13.35
N ILE A 202 0.14 -1.58 14.17
CA ILE A 202 -0.54 -2.80 14.64
C ILE A 202 -1.71 -2.52 15.57
N ASN A 203 -1.78 -1.33 16.18
CA ASN A 203 -2.89 -0.91 17.01
C ASN A 203 -3.99 -0.16 16.25
N THR A 204 -3.77 0.19 14.97
CA THR A 204 -4.69 1.05 14.20
C THR A 204 -5.16 0.45 12.88
N PHE A 205 -4.42 -0.51 12.30
CA PHE A 205 -4.77 -1.10 11.01
C PHE A 205 -5.98 -2.05 11.10
N GLY A 206 -6.51 -2.43 9.93
CA GLY A 206 -7.74 -3.21 9.81
C GLY A 206 -7.80 -4.53 10.59
N HIS A 207 -6.65 -5.09 10.93
CA HIS A 207 -6.52 -6.38 11.62
C HIS A 207 -6.03 -6.24 13.07
N ALA A 208 -6.11 -5.05 13.69
CA ALA A 208 -5.61 -4.81 15.04
C ALA A 208 -6.15 -5.79 16.10
N ARG A 209 -7.39 -6.26 15.93
CA ARG A 209 -8.03 -7.23 16.84
C ARG A 209 -7.60 -8.69 16.62
N GLU A 210 -6.93 -8.98 15.51
CA GLU A 210 -6.53 -10.34 15.10
C GLU A 210 -5.06 -10.63 15.42
N ILE A 211 -4.34 -9.65 15.98
CA ILE A 211 -2.90 -9.77 16.25
C ILE A 211 -2.65 -10.87 17.29
N VAL A 212 -1.71 -11.73 16.95
CA VAL A 212 -1.23 -12.76 17.90
C VAL A 212 -0.66 -12.08 19.14
N PRO A 213 -1.16 -12.41 20.34
CA PRO A 213 -0.64 -11.83 21.58
C PRO A 213 0.88 -11.98 21.69
N GLY A 214 1.56 -10.92 22.15
CA GLY A 214 3.02 -10.90 22.28
C GLY A 214 3.79 -10.71 20.96
N TRP A 215 3.11 -10.67 19.80
CA TRP A 215 3.78 -10.58 18.48
C TRP A 215 4.81 -9.46 18.40
N PHE A 216 4.48 -8.26 18.89
CA PHE A 216 5.38 -7.11 18.80
C PHE A 216 6.68 -7.36 19.57
N GLN A 217 6.58 -7.83 20.82
CA GLN A 217 7.74 -8.10 21.67
C GLN A 217 8.55 -9.29 21.15
N GLU A 218 7.86 -10.40 20.86
CA GLU A 218 8.52 -11.67 20.57
C GLU A 218 9.03 -11.78 19.13
N LYS A 219 8.29 -11.19 18.15
CA LYS A 219 8.55 -11.39 16.73
C LYS A 219 9.12 -10.16 16.06
N TRP A 220 8.65 -8.98 16.45
CA TRP A 220 9.11 -7.73 15.84
C TRP A 220 10.39 -7.23 16.50
N LEU A 221 10.40 -6.99 17.81
CA LEU A 221 11.58 -6.45 18.51
C LEU A 221 12.75 -7.44 18.55
N ASN A 222 12.47 -8.74 18.71
CA ASN A 222 13.50 -9.79 18.77
C ASN A 222 13.96 -10.27 17.37
N TRP A 223 13.47 -9.65 16.29
CA TRP A 223 13.91 -10.04 14.97
C TRP A 223 15.34 -9.56 14.70
N THR A 224 16.19 -10.48 14.25
CA THR A 224 17.53 -10.20 13.73
C THR A 224 17.77 -11.00 12.46
N PRO A 225 18.81 -10.69 11.66
CA PRO A 225 19.22 -11.54 10.53
C PRO A 225 19.41 -13.01 10.88
N GLU A 226 19.88 -13.32 12.09
CA GLU A 226 20.12 -14.69 12.58
C GLU A 226 18.80 -15.36 12.99
N THR A 227 17.86 -14.63 13.56
CA THR A 227 16.56 -15.16 14.00
C THR A 227 15.48 -15.10 12.93
N ARG A 228 15.78 -14.62 11.71
CA ARG A 228 14.79 -14.37 10.64
C ARG A 228 13.89 -15.56 10.28
N ASN A 229 14.32 -16.76 10.53
CA ASN A 229 13.59 -17.99 10.21
C ASN A 229 13.00 -18.70 11.43
N LEU A 230 13.24 -18.21 12.65
CA LEU A 230 12.81 -18.88 13.88
C LEU A 230 11.33 -18.68 14.21
N PHE A 231 10.66 -17.68 13.61
CA PHE A 231 9.31 -17.31 13.99
C PHE A 231 8.42 -17.01 12.81
N ARG A 232 7.12 -17.20 12.99
CA ARG A 232 6.10 -16.65 12.08
C ARG A 232 6.18 -15.13 12.12
N LYS A 233 6.34 -14.48 10.97
CA LYS A 233 6.65 -13.05 10.90
C LYS A 233 5.42 -12.17 10.87
N HIS A 234 4.35 -12.62 10.21
CA HIS A 234 3.13 -11.83 10.12
C HIS A 234 2.33 -11.87 11.43
N PRO A 235 1.74 -10.76 11.87
CA PRO A 235 0.98 -10.70 13.12
C PRO A 235 -0.30 -11.56 13.11
N ILE A 236 -0.89 -11.80 11.93
CA ILE A 236 -2.15 -12.53 11.78
C ILE A 236 -2.07 -13.72 10.81
N SER A 237 -1.07 -13.79 9.94
CA SER A 237 -0.90 -14.86 8.96
C SER A 237 0.42 -15.60 9.11
N ARG A 238 0.60 -16.63 8.32
CA ARG A 238 1.82 -17.47 8.38
C ARG A 238 2.79 -17.04 7.29
N TRP A 239 3.73 -16.19 7.62
CA TRP A 239 4.92 -15.99 6.78
C TRP A 239 6.04 -16.90 7.29
N PRO A 240 6.43 -17.92 6.52
CA PRO A 240 7.37 -18.92 7.02
C PRO A 240 8.77 -18.37 7.21
N HIS A 241 9.25 -17.55 6.25
CA HIS A 241 10.65 -17.14 6.20
C HIS A 241 10.79 -15.69 5.76
N ALA A 242 11.85 -15.03 6.26
CA ALA A 242 12.41 -13.83 5.64
C ALA A 242 13.68 -14.22 4.89
N ILE A 243 13.78 -13.86 3.60
CA ILE A 243 14.95 -14.14 2.76
C ILE A 243 15.69 -12.83 2.52
N ARG A 244 17.01 -12.92 2.54
CA ARG A 244 17.84 -11.78 2.16
C ARG A 244 17.84 -11.62 0.65
N ILE A 245 17.72 -10.39 0.18
CA ILE A 245 17.83 -9.99 -1.21
C ILE A 245 18.90 -8.91 -1.36
N ASP A 246 19.34 -8.68 -2.59
CA ASP A 246 20.09 -7.47 -2.91
C ASP A 246 19.11 -6.27 -2.91
N PRO A 247 19.28 -5.27 -2.02
CA PRO A 247 18.38 -4.12 -1.98
C PRO A 247 18.40 -3.29 -3.28
N LEU A 248 19.43 -3.42 -4.13
CA LEU A 248 19.49 -2.76 -5.44
C LEU A 248 18.44 -3.30 -6.43
N THR A 249 17.81 -4.45 -6.14
CA THR A 249 16.67 -4.98 -6.91
C THR A 249 15.36 -4.23 -6.68
N LEU A 250 15.29 -3.42 -5.63
CA LEU A 250 14.13 -2.56 -5.34
C LEU A 250 14.00 -1.44 -6.38
N PRO A 251 12.80 -0.89 -6.57
CA PRO A 251 12.59 0.29 -7.42
C PRO A 251 13.55 1.43 -7.05
N LYS A 252 14.18 2.03 -8.07
CA LYS A 252 15.20 3.08 -7.88
C LYS A 252 14.73 4.24 -7.01
N ILE A 253 13.44 4.55 -7.05
CA ILE A 253 12.86 5.62 -6.23
C ILE A 253 13.08 5.38 -4.73
N LEU A 254 13.14 4.12 -4.28
CA LEU A 254 13.41 3.75 -2.89
C LEU A 254 14.88 3.85 -2.49
N HIS A 255 15.82 4.00 -3.45
CA HIS A 255 17.24 4.12 -3.14
C HIS A 255 17.57 5.41 -2.38
N SER A 256 16.71 6.43 -2.47
CA SER A 256 16.82 7.68 -1.70
C SER A 256 16.07 7.65 -0.36
N HIS A 257 15.42 6.53 -0.03
CA HIS A 257 14.65 6.42 1.22
C HIS A 257 15.58 6.36 2.43
N PRO A 258 15.26 7.02 3.57
CA PRO A 258 16.10 7.01 4.78
C PRO A 258 16.44 5.62 5.32
N TYR A 259 15.58 4.63 5.09
CA TYR A 259 15.80 3.24 5.52
C TYR A 259 16.57 2.39 4.50
N PHE A 260 16.96 2.96 3.34
CA PHE A 260 17.70 2.20 2.33
C PHE A 260 19.14 1.93 2.78
N PRO A 261 19.63 0.67 2.74
CA PRO A 261 20.99 0.34 3.17
C PRO A 261 22.00 0.86 2.14
N GLY A 262 22.75 1.89 2.49
CA GLY A 262 23.78 2.46 1.59
C GLY A 262 24.56 3.61 2.17
N GLU A 263 23.91 4.49 2.95
CA GLU A 263 24.60 5.60 3.61
C GLU A 263 24.52 5.54 5.16
N LEU A 264 23.50 4.89 5.72
CA LEU A 264 23.33 4.76 7.17
C LEU A 264 24.18 3.66 7.82
N GLY A 265 24.79 2.75 7.07
CA GLY A 265 25.74 1.78 7.60
C GLY A 265 27.03 2.42 8.19
N LYS A 266 27.23 3.71 7.96
CA LYS A 266 28.36 4.49 8.53
C LYS A 266 28.02 5.24 9.82
N MET A 267 26.75 5.42 10.17
CA MET A 267 26.35 6.20 11.35
C MET A 267 26.10 5.38 12.62
N THR A 268 25.89 4.07 12.55
CA THR A 268 25.65 3.24 13.74
C THR A 268 26.87 2.44 14.21
N ALA A 269 28.03 2.60 13.56
CA ALA A 269 29.29 2.01 14.02
C ALA A 269 30.15 2.94 14.90
N ALA A 270 29.62 4.10 15.30
CA ALA A 270 30.28 5.08 16.14
C ALA A 270 29.38 5.50 17.32
N SER A 271 29.12 4.56 18.23
CA SER A 271 28.73 4.87 19.62
C SER A 271 28.86 3.62 20.48
#